data_8c027a4e1ac7bdd561867b4a9db623f1
#
_entry.id   8c027a4e1ac7bdd561867b4a9db623f1
#
_cell.length_a   1.000
_cell.length_b   1.000
_cell.length_c   1.000
_cell.angle_alpha   90.00
_cell.angle_beta   90.00
_cell.angle_gamma   90.00
#
_symmetry.space_group_name_H-M   'P 1'
#
loop_
_entity.id
_entity.type
_entity.pdbx_description
1 polymer ?
#
loop_
_entity_poly.entity_id
_entity_poly.type
_entity_poly.pdbx_seq_one_letter_code
_entity_poly.pdbx_strand_id
1 'polypeptide(L)'
;MKKSITVTVGGNDYRLLSSENDEYTRKVAAHVDSKITEILHGSNFSIIDAAILAGINIADEYYKVLDTADNLRTQLKDYLEESGRMKMEIAELRRELDRAKK
;
A
#
# COMPACT_ATOMS: atom_id res chain seq x y z
N MET A 1 7.56 23.35 2.23
CA MET A 1 6.92 24.35 3.08
C MET A 1 5.57 23.83 3.57
N LYS A 2 5.33 23.91 4.87
CA LYS A 2 4.07 23.42 5.43
C LYS A 2 2.96 24.45 5.20
N LYS A 3 1.82 23.94 4.77
CA LYS A 3 0.61 24.75 4.57
C LYS A 3 -0.49 24.24 5.49
N SER A 4 -1.39 25.14 5.83
CA SER A 4 -2.59 24.81 6.60
C SER A 4 -3.67 24.34 5.64
N ILE A 5 -4.32 23.23 5.97
CA ILE A 5 -5.46 22.72 5.20
C ILE A 5 -6.54 22.26 6.19
N THR A 6 -7.79 22.58 5.88
CA THR A 6 -8.91 22.15 6.70
C THR A 6 -9.55 20.92 6.06
N VAL A 7 -9.76 19.87 6.87
CA VAL A 7 -10.41 18.64 6.44
C VAL A 7 -11.56 18.33 7.39
N THR A 8 -12.57 17.65 6.88
CA THR A 8 -13.71 17.21 7.68
C THR A 8 -13.60 15.73 7.93
N VAL A 9 -13.55 15.33 9.20
CA VAL A 9 -13.42 13.93 9.59
C VAL A 9 -14.39 13.67 10.75
N GLY A 10 -15.22 12.64 10.62
CA GLY A 10 -16.20 12.31 11.66
C GLY A 10 -17.20 13.41 11.93
N GLY A 11 -17.49 14.24 10.92
CA GLY A 11 -18.43 15.33 11.05
C GLY A 11 -17.85 16.63 11.62
N ASN A 12 -16.57 16.64 11.94
CA ASN A 12 -15.89 17.82 12.50
C ASN A 12 -14.76 18.28 11.59
N ASP A 13 -14.54 19.61 11.60
CA ASP A 13 -13.46 20.20 10.81
C ASP A 13 -12.18 20.26 11.62
N TYR A 14 -11.08 19.90 11.00
CA TYR A 14 -9.75 19.95 11.60
C TYR A 14 -8.79 20.69 10.69
N ARG A 15 -7.96 21.51 11.28
CA ARG A 15 -6.91 22.23 10.56
C ARG A 15 -5.61 21.49 10.73
N LEU A 16 -5.03 21.08 9.60
CA LEU A 16 -3.79 20.33 9.58
C LEU A 16 -2.67 21.17 8.97
N LEU A 17 -1.46 20.94 9.45
CA LEU A 17 -0.25 21.46 8.81
C LEU A 17 0.35 20.32 8.00
N SER A 18 0.56 20.54 6.70
CA SER A 18 1.07 19.51 5.82
C SER A 18 2.08 20.08 4.83
N SER A 19 3.15 19.35 4.58
CA SER A 19 4.11 19.63 3.53
C SER A 19 3.74 18.93 2.23
N GLU A 20 2.74 18.05 2.26
CA GLU A 20 2.25 17.35 1.09
C GLU A 20 1.27 18.23 0.31
N ASN A 21 0.92 17.83 -0.92
CA ASN A 21 -0.06 18.59 -1.67
C ASN A 21 -1.48 18.38 -1.07
N ASP A 22 -2.35 19.33 -1.34
CA ASP A 22 -3.68 19.33 -0.75
C ASP A 22 -4.52 18.15 -1.17
N GLU A 23 -4.40 17.71 -2.41
CA GLU A 23 -5.14 16.56 -2.93
C GLU A 23 -4.78 15.29 -2.15
N TYR A 24 -3.50 15.08 -1.92
CA TYR A 24 -3.02 13.93 -1.13
C TYR A 24 -3.54 14.00 0.30
N THR A 25 -3.43 15.16 0.94
CA THR A 25 -3.88 15.33 2.33
C THR A 25 -5.39 15.10 2.45
N ARG A 26 -6.18 15.59 1.48
CA ARG A 26 -7.62 15.34 1.45
C ARG A 26 -7.94 13.87 1.28
N LYS A 27 -7.19 13.16 0.46
CA LYS A 27 -7.36 11.73 0.24
C LYS A 27 -7.10 10.95 1.53
N VAL A 28 -6.04 11.30 2.25
CA VAL A 28 -5.69 10.68 3.53
C VAL A 28 -6.80 10.91 4.56
N ALA A 29 -7.26 12.14 4.66
CA ALA A 29 -8.34 12.49 5.60
C ALA A 29 -9.65 11.79 5.25
N ALA A 30 -9.96 11.69 3.95
CA ALA A 30 -11.17 11.01 3.49
C ALA A 30 -11.14 9.51 3.83
N HIS A 31 -9.97 8.89 3.79
CA HIS A 31 -9.82 7.49 4.16
C HIS A 31 -10.14 7.29 5.65
N VAL A 32 -9.62 8.16 6.51
CA VAL A 32 -9.91 8.12 7.95
C VAL A 32 -11.40 8.36 8.21
N ASP A 33 -11.96 9.37 7.56
CA ASP A 33 -13.39 9.70 7.68
C ASP A 33 -14.28 8.52 7.29
N SER A 34 -13.95 7.85 6.19
CA SER A 34 -14.66 6.67 5.71
C SER A 34 -14.66 5.55 6.75
N LYS A 35 -13.51 5.30 7.38
CA LYS A 35 -13.38 4.27 8.41
C LYS A 35 -14.21 4.59 9.65
N ILE A 36 -14.18 5.85 10.09
CA ILE A 36 -14.95 6.28 11.25
C ILE A 36 -16.45 6.18 10.96
N THR A 37 -16.88 6.66 9.81
CA THR A 37 -18.28 6.61 9.39
C THR A 37 -18.80 5.18 9.32
N GLU A 38 -18.01 4.27 8.77
CA GLU A 38 -18.36 2.86 8.67
C GLU A 38 -18.57 2.25 10.05
N ILE A 39 -17.70 2.56 11.01
CA ILE A 39 -17.80 2.03 12.37
C ILE A 39 -19.01 2.60 13.09
N LEU A 40 -19.30 3.90 12.90
CA LEU A 40 -20.45 4.54 13.52
C LEU A 40 -21.78 4.05 12.96
N HIS A 41 -21.78 3.61 11.73
CA HIS A 41 -23.00 3.15 11.07
C HIS A 41 -23.52 1.86 11.73
N GLY A 42 -24.73 1.95 12.28
CA GLY A 42 -25.37 0.81 12.91
C GLY A 42 -24.81 0.42 14.28
N SER A 43 -24.01 1.29 14.91
CA SER A 43 -23.45 1.03 16.23
C SER A 43 -23.79 2.17 17.20
N ASN A 44 -23.61 1.91 18.49
CA ASN A 44 -23.77 2.91 19.54
C ASN A 44 -22.43 3.45 20.03
N PHE A 45 -21.36 3.28 19.25
CA PHE A 45 -20.06 3.78 19.64
C PHE A 45 -20.01 5.30 19.66
N SER A 46 -19.27 5.84 20.63
CA SER A 46 -18.95 7.27 20.64
C SER A 46 -17.99 7.59 19.50
N ILE A 47 -17.89 8.86 19.15
CA ILE A 47 -16.93 9.29 18.13
C ILE A 47 -15.49 8.95 18.53
N ILE A 48 -15.18 9.03 19.83
CA ILE A 48 -13.86 8.71 20.33
C ILE A 48 -13.55 7.22 20.15
N ASP A 49 -14.50 6.36 20.52
CA ASP A 49 -14.32 4.91 20.35
C ASP A 49 -14.20 4.55 18.87
N ALA A 50 -15.03 5.16 18.03
CA ALA A 50 -14.97 4.93 16.59
C ALA A 50 -13.62 5.37 16.01
N ALA A 51 -13.07 6.48 16.47
CA ALA A 51 -11.77 6.97 16.02
C ALA A 51 -10.65 6.00 16.41
N ILE A 52 -10.70 5.47 17.62
CA ILE A 52 -9.70 4.49 18.09
C ILE A 52 -9.78 3.22 17.26
N LEU A 53 -10.98 2.68 17.04
CA LEU A 53 -11.17 1.49 16.23
C LEU A 53 -10.75 1.71 14.78
N ALA A 54 -11.05 2.89 14.23
CA ALA A 54 -10.61 3.26 12.88
C ALA A 54 -9.09 3.27 12.78
N GLY A 55 -8.42 3.82 13.79
CA GLY A 55 -6.96 3.83 13.86
C GLY A 55 -6.39 2.42 13.88
N ILE A 56 -6.98 1.52 14.65
CA ILE A 56 -6.56 0.11 14.70
C ILE A 56 -6.75 -0.56 13.33
N ASN A 57 -7.90 -0.33 12.69
CA ASN A 57 -8.17 -0.90 11.37
C ASN A 57 -7.19 -0.41 10.31
N ILE A 58 -6.86 0.88 10.33
CA ILE A 58 -5.91 1.48 9.39
C ILE A 58 -4.51 0.91 9.62
N ALA A 59 -4.09 0.78 10.89
CA ALA A 59 -2.81 0.17 11.22
C ALA A 59 -2.75 -1.29 10.76
N ASP A 60 -3.85 -2.04 10.93
CA ASP A 60 -3.95 -3.41 10.46
C ASP A 60 -3.75 -3.49 8.94
N GLU A 61 -4.43 -2.61 8.19
CA GLU A 61 -4.28 -2.53 6.74
C GLU A 61 -2.83 -2.22 6.35
N TYR A 62 -2.20 -1.30 7.07
CA TYR A 62 -0.81 -0.92 6.83
C TYR A 62 0.13 -2.12 6.94
N TYR A 63 0.02 -2.88 8.03
CA TYR A 63 0.89 -4.05 8.23
C TYR A 63 0.62 -5.15 7.23
N LYS A 64 -0.62 -5.36 6.84
CA LYS A 64 -0.97 -6.32 5.80
C LYS A 64 -0.39 -5.94 4.44
N VAL A 65 -0.39 -4.65 4.12
CA VAL A 65 0.22 -4.16 2.88
C VAL A 65 1.73 -4.35 2.91
N LEU A 66 2.37 -4.11 4.05
CA LEU A 66 3.82 -4.37 4.21
C LEU A 66 4.15 -5.84 3.98
N ASP A 67 3.37 -6.75 4.55
CA ASP A 67 3.55 -8.19 4.36
C ASP A 67 3.40 -8.57 2.89
N THR A 68 2.37 -8.04 2.24
CA THR A 68 2.14 -8.26 0.81
C THR A 68 3.31 -7.76 -0.02
N ALA A 69 3.84 -6.57 0.30
CA ALA A 69 4.98 -6.00 -0.40
C ALA A 69 6.22 -6.88 -0.25
N ASP A 70 6.46 -7.40 0.97
CA ASP A 70 7.59 -8.29 1.22
C ASP A 70 7.46 -9.59 0.45
N ASN A 71 6.26 -10.16 0.41
CA ASN A 71 5.98 -11.38 -0.35
C ASN A 71 6.20 -11.16 -1.85
N LEU A 72 5.77 -10.01 -2.36
CA LEU A 72 5.96 -9.68 -3.77
C LEU A 72 7.44 -9.49 -4.11
N ARG A 73 8.22 -8.90 -3.21
CA ARG A 73 9.68 -8.77 -3.41
C ARG A 73 10.34 -10.13 -3.49
N THR A 74 9.94 -11.06 -2.62
CA THR A 74 10.47 -12.43 -2.64
C THR A 74 10.10 -13.13 -3.93
N GLN A 75 8.85 -13.02 -4.36
CA GLN A 75 8.39 -13.60 -5.62
C GLN A 75 9.13 -13.02 -6.82
N LEU A 76 9.37 -11.71 -6.81
CA LEU A 76 10.11 -11.05 -7.88
C LEU A 76 11.56 -11.55 -7.93
N LYS A 77 12.20 -11.67 -6.77
CA LYS A 77 13.56 -12.19 -6.68
C LYS A 77 13.64 -13.60 -7.26
N ASP A 78 12.73 -14.48 -6.87
CA ASP A 78 12.65 -15.85 -7.35
C ASP A 78 12.44 -15.89 -8.86
N TYR A 79 11.55 -15.04 -9.36
CA TYR A 79 11.27 -14.94 -10.79
C TYR A 79 12.53 -14.51 -11.57
N LEU A 80 13.24 -13.50 -11.06
CA LEU A 80 14.45 -13.01 -11.73
C LEU A 80 15.56 -14.07 -11.74
N GLU A 81 15.71 -14.82 -10.65
CA GLU A 81 16.68 -15.93 -10.60
C GLU A 81 16.34 -17.01 -11.60
N GLU A 82 15.08 -17.41 -11.69
CA GLU A 82 14.60 -18.40 -12.64
C GLU A 82 14.77 -17.93 -14.08
N SER A 83 14.43 -16.68 -14.36
CA SER A 83 14.61 -16.06 -15.67
C SER A 83 16.07 -16.06 -16.10
N GLY A 84 16.98 -15.77 -15.14
CA GLY A 84 18.41 -15.82 -15.39
C GLY A 84 18.89 -17.21 -15.77
N ARG A 85 18.42 -18.24 -15.05
CA ARG A 85 18.77 -19.63 -15.37
C ARG A 85 18.27 -20.03 -16.76
N MET A 86 17.05 -19.65 -17.09
CA MET A 86 16.49 -19.94 -18.41
C MET A 86 17.30 -19.30 -19.53
N LYS A 87 17.76 -18.07 -19.35
CA LYS A 87 18.62 -17.39 -20.34
C LYS A 87 19.93 -18.12 -20.53
N MET A 88 20.52 -18.61 -19.45
CA MET A 88 21.76 -19.39 -19.51
C MET A 88 21.56 -20.71 -20.24
N GLU A 89 20.45 -21.40 -19.98
CA GLU A 89 20.10 -22.64 -20.67
C GLU A 89 19.91 -22.41 -22.17
N ILE A 90 19.24 -21.35 -22.54
CA ILE A 90 19.02 -20.98 -23.95
C ILE A 90 20.36 -20.72 -24.64
N ALA A 91 21.26 -19.98 -23.98
CA ALA A 91 22.58 -19.69 -24.53
C ALA A 91 23.40 -20.97 -24.75
N GLU A 92 23.32 -21.89 -23.78
CA GLU A 92 24.03 -23.17 -23.89
C GLU A 92 23.46 -24.03 -25.00
N LEU A 93 22.15 -24.13 -25.10
CA LEU A 93 21.50 -24.89 -26.17
C LEU A 93 21.83 -24.32 -27.55
N ARG A 94 21.94 -23.02 -27.70
CA ARG A 94 22.35 -22.38 -28.94
C ARG A 94 23.76 -22.76 -29.33
N ARG A 95 24.67 -22.82 -28.35
CA ARG A 95 26.06 -23.23 -28.58
C ARG A 95 26.14 -24.68 -29.01
N GLU A 96 25.36 -25.56 -28.39
CA GLU A 96 25.27 -26.96 -28.77
C GLU A 96 24.74 -27.12 -30.18
N LEU A 97 23.71 -26.38 -30.53
CA LEU A 97 23.12 -26.41 -31.86
C LEU A 97 24.12 -25.95 -32.90
N ASP A 98 24.87 -24.89 -32.65
CA ASP A 98 25.91 -24.40 -33.56
C ASP A 98 27.01 -25.44 -33.77
N ARG A 99 27.40 -26.12 -32.68
CA ARG A 99 28.40 -27.20 -32.81
C ARG A 99 27.91 -28.38 -33.67
N ALA A 100 26.64 -28.71 -33.51
CA ALA A 100 26.03 -29.79 -34.28
C ALA A 100 25.93 -29.48 -35.77
N LYS A 101 25.90 -28.21 -36.15
CA LYS A 101 25.81 -27.79 -37.54
C LYS A 101 27.14 -27.80 -38.29
N LYS A 102 28.25 -27.88 -37.60
CA LYS A 102 29.60 -27.87 -38.23
C LYS A 102 30.00 -29.24 -38.75
#